data_986a1271a2452b1b5b0bfaadb6cad29f
#
_entry.id   986a1271a2452b1b5b0bfaadb6cad29f
#
_cell.length_a   1.000
_cell.length_b   1.000
_cell.length_c   1.000
_cell.angle_alpha   90.00
_cell.angle_beta   90.00
_cell.angle_gamma   90.00
#
_symmetry.space_group_name_H-M   'P 1'
#
loop_
_entity.id
_entity.type
_entity.pdbx_description
1 polymer ?
#
loop_
_entity_poly.entity_id
_entity_poly.type
_entity_poly.pdbx_seq_one_letter_code
_entity_poly.pdbx_strand_id
1 'polypeptide(L)'
;ILELDENGWRDKRIFNFNWRNFKSLNMIVSSDPTQNFEVSFKDQFFGITGMAEVDTTKLNDYLDAVSLLTTDQFIKPGFSNLYDSLLKTNPSFRIEVRDIADKTYSLDLFAPVKNDPNVVGRLDENQPVLFNRDNILPIARKRNFFIIR
;
A
#
# COMPACT_ATOMS: atom_id res chain seq x y z
N ILE A 1 18.89 15.60 -27.11
CA ILE A 1 17.70 14.79 -26.81
C ILE A 1 17.80 14.24 -25.42
N LEU A 2 16.77 14.45 -24.66
CA LEU A 2 16.68 13.88 -23.32
C LEU A 2 16.18 12.45 -23.43
N GLU A 3 17.01 11.52 -23.00
CA GLU A 3 16.59 10.14 -22.87
C GLU A 3 16.21 9.91 -21.43
N LEU A 4 14.97 9.48 -21.23
CA LEU A 4 14.50 9.06 -19.92
C LEU A 4 14.63 7.56 -19.82
N ASP A 5 15.10 7.07 -18.70
CA ASP A 5 15.10 5.63 -18.43
C ASP A 5 13.67 5.15 -18.19
N GLU A 6 13.51 3.85 -17.97
CA GLU A 6 12.19 3.26 -17.72
C GLU A 6 11.48 3.93 -16.54
N ASN A 7 12.21 4.26 -15.47
CA ASN A 7 11.63 4.91 -14.30
C ASN A 7 11.14 6.32 -14.60
N GLY A 8 11.83 7.05 -15.50
CA GLY A 8 11.43 8.40 -15.87
C GLY A 8 10.15 8.46 -16.68
N TRP A 9 9.82 7.39 -17.43
CA TRP A 9 8.64 7.34 -18.27
C TRP A 9 7.41 6.80 -17.57
N ARG A 10 7.57 5.97 -16.54
CA ARG A 10 6.46 5.29 -15.89
C ARG A 10 5.78 6.19 -14.87
N ASP A 11 4.46 6.06 -14.78
CA ASP A 11 3.70 6.66 -13.69
C ASP A 11 4.08 5.95 -12.38
N LYS A 12 4.58 6.70 -11.42
CA LYS A 12 5.06 6.17 -10.15
C LYS A 12 3.97 6.06 -9.09
N ARG A 13 2.73 6.47 -9.41
CA ARG A 13 1.62 6.28 -8.47
C ARG A 13 1.26 4.80 -8.37
N ILE A 14 1.10 4.35 -7.14
CA ILE A 14 0.83 2.93 -6.87
C ILE A 14 -0.62 2.58 -7.19
N PHE A 15 -1.56 3.38 -6.68
CA PHE A 15 -3.00 3.14 -6.90
C PHE A 15 -3.51 4.16 -7.91
N ASN A 16 -3.12 3.98 -9.17
CA ASN A 16 -3.44 4.91 -10.24
C ASN A 16 -4.80 4.57 -10.85
N PHE A 17 -5.86 4.98 -10.18
CA PHE A 17 -7.22 4.84 -10.67
C PHE A 17 -8.06 6.04 -10.17
N ASN A 18 -9.30 6.13 -10.67
CA ASN A 18 -10.20 7.19 -10.25
C ASN A 18 -10.84 6.84 -8.90
N TRP A 19 -10.52 7.59 -7.86
CA TRP A 19 -11.03 7.35 -6.51
C TRP A 19 -12.53 7.54 -6.36
N ARG A 20 -13.19 8.17 -7.34
CA ARG A 20 -14.67 8.21 -7.40
C ARG A 20 -15.25 6.82 -7.63
N ASN A 21 -14.46 5.90 -8.17
CA ASN A 21 -14.85 4.52 -8.42
C ASN A 21 -14.42 3.58 -7.30
N PHE A 22 -13.94 4.10 -6.20
CA PHE A 22 -13.49 3.31 -5.05
C PHE A 22 -14.64 2.49 -4.49
N LYS A 23 -14.38 1.21 -4.24
CA LYS A 23 -15.33 0.30 -3.59
C LYS A 23 -14.85 -0.12 -2.21
N SER A 24 -13.63 -0.66 -2.13
CA SER A 24 -13.09 -1.14 -0.85
C SER A 24 -11.57 -1.16 -0.85
N LEU A 25 -11.01 -1.12 0.35
CA LEU A 25 -9.59 -1.31 0.59
C LEU A 25 -9.45 -2.35 1.69
N ASN A 26 -8.66 -3.40 1.43
CA ASN A 26 -8.35 -4.44 2.41
C ASN A 26 -6.89 -4.34 2.80
N MET A 27 -6.63 -4.27 4.09
CA MET A 27 -5.29 -4.37 4.65
C MET A 27 -5.13 -5.71 5.33
N ILE A 28 -4.16 -6.49 4.89
CA ILE A 28 -3.84 -7.79 5.46
C ILE A 28 -2.51 -7.69 6.20
N VAL A 29 -2.54 -7.95 7.50
CA VAL A 29 -1.37 -7.92 8.38
C VAL A 29 -0.95 -9.35 8.64
N SER A 30 0.17 -9.78 8.04
CA SER A 30 0.59 -11.18 8.08
C SER A 30 0.95 -11.67 9.48
N SER A 31 1.53 -10.80 10.30
CA SER A 31 1.95 -11.16 11.65
C SER A 31 0.80 -11.30 12.64
N ASP A 32 -0.32 -10.64 12.37
CA ASP A 32 -1.48 -10.63 13.27
C ASP A 32 -2.78 -10.39 12.49
N PRO A 33 -3.46 -11.46 12.08
CA PRO A 33 -4.70 -11.33 11.32
C PRO A 33 -5.81 -10.56 12.03
N THR A 34 -5.76 -10.45 13.36
CA THR A 34 -6.75 -9.65 14.11
C THR A 34 -6.62 -8.15 13.81
N GLN A 35 -5.49 -7.74 13.26
CA GLN A 35 -5.23 -6.36 12.86
C GLN A 35 -5.59 -6.07 11.40
N ASN A 36 -6.11 -7.04 10.68
CA ASN A 36 -6.63 -6.81 9.34
C ASN A 36 -7.84 -5.88 9.41
N PHE A 37 -7.99 -5.05 8.37
CA PHE A 37 -9.18 -4.20 8.29
C PHE A 37 -9.60 -4.00 6.84
N GLU A 38 -10.89 -3.72 6.67
CA GLU A 38 -11.48 -3.37 5.39
C GLU A 38 -12.14 -2.00 5.50
N VAL A 39 -11.73 -1.11 4.59
CA VAL A 39 -12.36 0.21 4.43
C VAL A 39 -13.39 0.10 3.32
N SER A 40 -14.60 0.58 3.57
CA SER A 40 -15.64 0.65 2.55
C SER A 40 -16.32 2.02 2.60
N PHE A 41 -16.92 2.39 1.46
CA PHE A 41 -17.70 3.60 1.35
C PHE A 41 -19.18 3.23 1.44
N LYS A 42 -19.84 3.70 2.49
CA LYS A 42 -21.24 3.39 2.72
C LYS A 42 -21.97 4.61 3.26
N ASP A 43 -23.17 4.86 2.74
CA ASP A 43 -24.00 5.99 3.15
C ASP A 43 -23.24 7.34 3.09
N GLN A 44 -22.44 7.52 2.03
CA GLN A 44 -21.63 8.71 1.77
C GLN A 44 -20.43 8.91 2.72
N PHE A 45 -20.11 7.90 3.54
CA PHE A 45 -18.99 7.97 4.47
C PHE A 45 -18.08 6.74 4.32
N PHE A 46 -16.79 6.94 4.58
CA PHE A 46 -15.86 5.83 4.72
C PHE A 46 -15.96 5.25 6.13
N GLY A 47 -15.89 3.94 6.22
CA GLY A 47 -15.88 3.26 7.50
C GLY A 47 -15.05 1.99 7.42
N ILE A 48 -14.79 1.39 8.58
CA ILE A 48 -14.09 0.11 8.67
C ILE A 48 -15.10 -0.95 9.08
N THR A 49 -15.16 -2.01 8.29
CA THR A 49 -16.09 -3.11 8.53
C THR A 49 -15.87 -3.71 9.92
N GLY A 50 -16.94 -3.86 10.67
CA GLY A 50 -16.88 -4.42 12.02
C GLY A 50 -16.49 -3.45 13.12
N MET A 51 -16.30 -2.18 12.79
CA MET A 51 -16.02 -1.13 13.77
C MET A 51 -17.17 -0.13 13.78
N ALA A 52 -17.85 -0.03 14.93
CA ALA A 52 -18.96 0.92 15.09
C ALA A 52 -18.46 2.36 15.15
N GLU A 53 -17.32 2.55 15.79
CA GLU A 53 -16.73 3.87 15.97
C GLU A 53 -15.29 3.85 15.42
N VAL A 54 -15.02 4.76 14.50
CA VAL A 54 -13.72 4.91 13.85
C VAL A 54 -13.28 6.35 13.98
N ASP A 55 -11.99 6.57 14.22
CA ASP A 55 -11.42 7.90 14.15
C ASP A 55 -11.41 8.34 12.67
N THR A 56 -12.42 9.11 12.29
CA THR A 56 -12.64 9.51 10.91
C THR A 56 -11.52 10.40 10.36
N THR A 57 -10.92 11.22 11.21
CA THR A 57 -9.78 12.05 10.81
C THR A 57 -8.60 11.18 10.41
N LYS A 58 -8.26 10.19 11.24
CA LYS A 58 -7.18 9.25 10.92
C LYS A 58 -7.48 8.44 9.68
N LEU A 59 -8.72 8.00 9.51
CA LEU A 59 -9.13 7.22 8.34
C LEU A 59 -9.02 8.04 7.06
N ASN A 60 -9.51 9.26 7.07
CA ASN A 60 -9.43 10.15 5.90
C ASN A 60 -7.98 10.49 5.56
N ASP A 61 -7.15 10.79 6.56
CA ASP A 61 -5.73 11.05 6.34
C ASP A 61 -5.02 9.83 5.77
N TYR A 62 -5.37 8.64 6.24
CA TYR A 62 -4.82 7.38 5.71
C TYR A 62 -5.18 7.19 4.24
N LEU A 63 -6.45 7.39 3.88
CA LEU A 63 -6.90 7.24 2.50
C LEU A 63 -6.25 8.27 1.58
N ASP A 64 -6.06 9.50 2.05
CA ASP A 64 -5.31 10.51 1.30
C ASP A 64 -3.87 10.07 1.07
N ALA A 65 -3.21 9.54 2.09
CA ALA A 65 -1.85 9.05 1.97
C ALA A 65 -1.75 7.90 0.95
N VAL A 66 -2.71 6.96 0.99
CA VAL A 66 -2.76 5.86 0.03
C VAL A 66 -2.95 6.38 -1.39
N SER A 67 -3.84 7.36 -1.58
CA SER A 67 -4.12 7.92 -2.91
C SER A 67 -2.93 8.66 -3.51
N LEU A 68 -2.06 9.23 -2.67
CA LEU A 68 -0.88 9.99 -3.09
C LEU A 68 0.40 9.16 -3.11
N LEU A 69 0.32 7.89 -2.72
CA LEU A 69 1.51 7.03 -2.62
C LEU A 69 2.15 6.83 -3.98
N THR A 70 3.44 7.14 -4.05
CA THR A 70 4.28 6.89 -5.22
C THR A 70 5.47 6.03 -4.82
N THR A 71 5.99 5.27 -5.79
CA THR A 71 7.26 4.56 -5.58
C THR A 71 8.42 5.49 -5.90
N ASP A 72 9.54 5.30 -5.21
CA ASP A 72 10.77 6.01 -5.56
C ASP A 72 11.42 5.38 -6.79
N GLN A 73 11.28 4.06 -6.97
CA GLN A 73 11.94 3.36 -8.05
C GLN A 73 11.25 2.02 -8.35
N PHE A 74 11.07 1.72 -9.63
CA PHE A 74 10.78 0.37 -10.10
C PHE A 74 12.10 -0.39 -10.20
N ILE A 75 12.15 -1.62 -9.72
CA ILE A 75 13.36 -2.42 -9.75
C ILE A 75 13.14 -3.70 -10.55
N LYS A 76 14.25 -4.25 -11.07
CA LYS A 76 14.23 -5.49 -11.85
C LYS A 76 14.86 -6.60 -11.03
N PRO A 77 14.52 -7.87 -11.31
CA PRO A 77 15.22 -9.00 -10.72
C PRO A 77 16.74 -8.86 -10.93
N GLY A 78 17.52 -9.15 -9.89
CA GLY A 78 18.97 -9.00 -9.93
C GLY A 78 19.48 -7.64 -9.49
N PHE A 79 18.59 -6.69 -9.18
CA PHE A 79 18.98 -5.37 -8.67
C PHE A 79 19.75 -5.50 -7.36
N SER A 80 19.29 -6.37 -6.47
CA SER A 80 19.94 -6.65 -5.18
C SER A 80 19.60 -8.07 -4.75
N ASN A 81 20.62 -8.84 -4.39
CA ASN A 81 20.42 -10.20 -3.87
C ASN A 81 19.57 -10.20 -2.61
N LEU A 82 19.74 -9.19 -1.75
CA LEU A 82 18.96 -9.05 -0.52
C LEU A 82 17.48 -8.83 -0.84
N TYR A 83 17.18 -7.94 -1.77
CA TYR A 83 15.80 -7.65 -2.17
C TYR A 83 15.17 -8.83 -2.90
N ASP A 84 15.92 -9.51 -3.77
CA ASP A 84 15.44 -10.73 -4.42
C ASP A 84 15.06 -11.80 -3.39
N SER A 85 15.84 -11.92 -2.32
CA SER A 85 15.55 -12.86 -1.23
C SER A 85 14.29 -12.46 -0.46
N LEU A 86 14.11 -11.17 -0.19
CA LEU A 86 12.92 -10.67 0.49
C LEU A 86 11.66 -10.93 -0.33
N LEU A 87 11.73 -10.75 -1.64
CA LEU A 87 10.58 -10.95 -2.54
C LEU A 87 10.11 -12.40 -2.59
N LYS A 88 10.93 -13.34 -2.12
CA LYS A 88 10.56 -14.76 -2.00
C LYS A 88 9.91 -15.10 -0.67
N THR A 89 9.90 -14.16 0.28
CA THR A 89 9.25 -14.35 1.58
C THR A 89 7.81 -13.86 1.53
N ASN A 90 7.06 -14.12 2.60
CA ASN A 90 5.71 -13.57 2.72
C ASN A 90 5.79 -12.07 3.05
N PRO A 91 4.96 -11.24 2.42
CA PRO A 91 4.93 -9.82 2.75
C PRO A 91 4.40 -9.60 4.16
N SER A 92 4.88 -8.54 4.82
CA SER A 92 4.40 -8.14 6.14
C SER A 92 3.01 -7.53 6.07
N PHE A 93 2.73 -6.77 5.01
CA PHE A 93 1.44 -6.14 4.75
C PHE A 93 1.05 -6.37 3.30
N ARG A 94 -0.25 -6.55 3.07
CA ARG A 94 -0.81 -6.56 1.71
C ARG A 94 -1.99 -5.61 1.69
N ILE A 95 -1.96 -4.66 0.77
CA ILE A 95 -3.04 -3.69 0.56
C ILE A 95 -3.71 -4.03 -0.77
N GLU A 96 -5.01 -4.26 -0.73
CA GLU A 96 -5.80 -4.50 -1.94
C GLU A 96 -6.87 -3.43 -2.04
N VAL A 97 -6.89 -2.71 -3.17
CA VAL A 97 -7.92 -1.73 -3.46
C VAL A 97 -8.76 -2.26 -4.61
N ARG A 98 -10.08 -2.24 -4.43
CA ARG A 98 -11.04 -2.69 -5.44
C ARG A 98 -11.93 -1.55 -5.85
N ASP A 99 -12.18 -1.42 -7.15
CA ASP A 99 -13.08 -0.43 -7.69
C ASP A 99 -14.48 -1.02 -7.96
N ILE A 100 -15.42 -0.17 -8.35
CA ILE A 100 -16.82 -0.59 -8.59
C ILE A 100 -16.96 -1.53 -9.79
N ALA A 101 -15.95 -1.61 -10.65
CA ALA A 101 -15.90 -2.57 -11.76
C ALA A 101 -15.22 -3.88 -11.34
N ASP A 102 -14.93 -4.05 -10.03
CA ASP A 102 -14.26 -5.20 -9.45
C ASP A 102 -12.81 -5.39 -9.92
N LYS A 103 -12.22 -4.36 -10.50
CA LYS A 103 -10.79 -4.37 -10.77
C LYS A 103 -10.02 -4.22 -9.45
N THR A 104 -9.00 -5.04 -9.24
CA THR A 104 -8.21 -5.06 -8.03
C THR A 104 -6.80 -4.55 -8.30
N TYR A 105 -6.34 -3.68 -7.41
CA TYR A 105 -4.96 -3.17 -7.37
C TYR A 105 -4.34 -3.67 -6.07
N SER A 106 -3.15 -4.27 -6.13
CA SER A 106 -2.54 -4.81 -4.92
C SER A 106 -1.11 -4.30 -4.74
N LEU A 107 -0.72 -4.15 -3.48
CA LEU A 107 0.63 -3.78 -3.08
C LEU A 107 1.04 -4.66 -1.90
N ASP A 108 2.12 -5.41 -2.08
CA ASP A 108 2.77 -6.13 -0.99
C ASP A 108 3.91 -5.28 -0.44
N LEU A 109 4.02 -5.21 0.89
CA LEU A 109 5.11 -4.54 1.58
C LEU A 109 5.88 -5.57 2.39
N PHE A 110 7.19 -5.64 2.17
CA PHE A 110 8.06 -6.60 2.84
C PHE A 110 8.70 -5.98 4.08
N ALA A 111 9.22 -6.82 4.95
CA ALA A 111 9.82 -6.35 6.20
C ALA A 111 11.00 -5.40 5.91
N PRO A 112 11.11 -4.28 6.65
CA PRO A 112 12.24 -3.38 6.49
C PRO A 112 13.53 -4.06 6.95
N VAL A 113 14.63 -3.76 6.25
CA VAL A 113 15.95 -4.24 6.59
C VAL A 113 16.62 -3.25 7.53
N LYS A 114 17.30 -3.75 8.54
CA LYS A 114 18.01 -2.89 9.50
C LYS A 114 19.01 -1.99 8.77
N ASN A 115 18.98 -0.71 9.09
CA ASN A 115 19.83 0.34 8.51
C ASN A 115 19.61 0.61 7.02
N ASP A 116 18.53 0.08 6.43
CA ASP A 116 18.16 0.38 5.06
C ASP A 116 17.09 1.48 5.07
N PRO A 117 17.31 2.61 4.37
CA PRO A 117 16.31 3.67 4.29
C PRO A 117 15.12 3.31 3.41
N ASN A 118 15.21 2.23 2.65
CA ASN A 118 14.17 1.81 1.70
C ASN A 118 13.41 0.59 2.21
N VAL A 119 12.16 0.48 1.73
CA VAL A 119 11.31 -0.69 1.94
C VAL A 119 10.97 -1.27 0.58
N VAL A 120 11.09 -2.58 0.45
CA VAL A 120 10.74 -3.30 -0.78
C VAL A 120 9.24 -3.56 -0.80
N GLY A 121 8.63 -3.31 -1.96
CA GLY A 121 7.25 -3.68 -2.21
C GLY A 121 7.12 -4.43 -3.53
N ARG A 122 5.92 -4.93 -3.80
CA ARG A 122 5.60 -5.60 -5.05
C ARG A 122 4.20 -5.18 -5.47
N LEU A 123 4.12 -4.57 -6.65
CA LEU A 123 2.87 -4.04 -7.21
C LEU A 123 2.21 -5.11 -8.08
N ASP A 124 0.92 -5.33 -7.85
CA ASP A 124 0.08 -6.27 -8.63
C ASP A 124 0.72 -7.66 -8.80
N GLU A 125 1.40 -8.12 -7.75
CA GLU A 125 2.01 -9.45 -7.63
C GLU A 125 3.21 -9.69 -8.54
N ASN A 126 3.60 -8.74 -9.39
CA ASN A 126 4.66 -9.00 -10.36
C ASN A 126 5.70 -7.88 -10.55
N GLN A 127 5.48 -6.69 -10.02
CA GLN A 127 6.40 -5.58 -10.23
C GLN A 127 7.06 -5.15 -8.91
N PRO A 128 8.34 -5.48 -8.68
CA PRO A 128 9.08 -5.00 -7.52
C PRO A 128 9.27 -3.49 -7.57
N VAL A 129 9.16 -2.84 -6.40
CA VAL A 129 9.31 -1.40 -6.24
C VAL A 129 10.05 -1.09 -4.96
N LEU A 130 10.65 0.10 -4.88
CA LEU A 130 11.27 0.62 -3.68
C LEU A 130 10.54 1.87 -3.21
N PHE A 131 10.39 1.98 -1.89
CA PHE A 131 9.84 3.15 -1.23
C PHE A 131 10.85 3.67 -0.21
N ASN A 132 10.90 4.98 -0.03
CA ASN A 132 11.51 5.54 1.16
C ASN A 132 10.69 5.12 2.37
N ARG A 133 11.37 4.66 3.43
CA ARG A 133 10.70 4.17 4.64
C ARG A 133 9.71 5.20 5.20
N ASP A 134 10.07 6.49 5.20
CA ASP A 134 9.21 7.54 5.73
C ASP A 134 7.91 7.70 4.94
N ASN A 135 7.91 7.40 3.66
CA ASN A 135 6.70 7.44 2.82
C ASN A 135 5.78 6.27 3.06
N ILE A 136 6.31 5.16 3.59
CA ILE A 136 5.54 3.95 3.85
C ILE A 136 4.95 3.92 5.26
N LEU A 137 5.57 4.57 6.24
CA LEU A 137 5.08 4.56 7.61
C LEU A 137 3.60 4.98 7.74
N PRO A 138 3.12 6.02 7.02
CA PRO A 138 1.70 6.38 7.10
C PRO A 138 0.76 5.35 6.48
N ILE A 139 1.28 4.43 5.66
CA ILE A 139 0.49 3.43 4.92
C ILE A 139 0.46 2.10 5.68
N ALA A 140 1.56 1.73 6.33
CA ALA A 140 1.70 0.46 7.04
C ALA A 140 1.05 0.56 8.43
N ARG A 141 -0.28 0.70 8.45
CA ARG A 141 -1.07 0.84 9.68
C ARG A 141 -1.85 -0.43 9.96
N LYS A 142 -2.11 -0.65 11.23
CA LYS A 142 -2.91 -1.76 11.72
C LYS A 142 -4.29 -1.25 12.15
N ARG A 143 -5.25 -2.17 12.32
CA ARG A 143 -6.62 -1.84 12.74
C ARG A 143 -6.66 -0.95 13.98
N ASN A 144 -5.79 -1.21 14.97
CA ASN A 144 -5.70 -0.43 16.21
C ASN A 144 -5.52 1.07 15.98
N PHE A 145 -4.88 1.44 14.89
CA PHE A 145 -4.58 2.85 14.60
C PHE A 145 -5.85 3.68 14.52
N PHE A 146 -6.96 3.09 14.06
CA PHE A 146 -8.21 3.79 13.76
C PHE A 146 -9.20 3.77 14.93
N ILE A 147 -8.83 3.18 16.05
CA ILE A 147 -9.70 3.13 17.23
C ILE A 147 -9.70 4.51 17.89
N ILE A 148 -10.88 5.01 18.21
CA ILE A 148 -11.03 6.27 18.97
C ILE A 148 -10.54 6.03 20.38
N ARG A 149 -9.69 6.93 20.88
CA ARG A 149 -9.14 6.87 22.23
C ARG A 149 -9.41 8.14 22.99
#